data_a341f8d5ddcc59cbfc56a256c3682eeb
#
_entry.id   a341f8d5ddcc59cbfc56a256c3682eeb
#
_cell.length_a   1.000
_cell.length_b   1.000
_cell.length_c   1.000
_cell.angle_alpha   90.00
_cell.angle_beta   90.00
_cell.angle_gamma   90.00
#
_symmetry.space_group_name_H-M   'P 1'
#
loop_
_entity.id
_entity.type
_entity.pdbx_description
1 polymer ?
#
loop_
_entity_poly.entity_id
_entity_poly.type
_entity_poly.pdbx_seq_one_letter_code
_entity_poly.pdbx_strand_id
1 'polypeptide(L)'
;NNDAPFIKPDLMITVADPLRAGNELNYYPGETVARMADVLIINKVNSAKKEEIERLKQNLKAINSKAEIILANSAISINAAPEEIKGKRVLVIEDGPTVTHGNMKFAQQQLLHINMEQKR
;
A
#
# COMPACT_ATOMS: atom_id res chain seq x y z
N ASN A 1 5.61 -0.40 -10.23
CA ASN A 1 5.20 0.16 -11.51
C ASN A 1 3.89 -0.46 -11.94
N ASN A 2 2.96 0.37 -12.44
CA ASN A 2 1.64 -0.05 -12.87
C ASN A 2 1.59 -0.15 -14.39
N ASP A 3 2.46 -0.97 -14.97
CA ASP A 3 2.48 -1.15 -16.41
C ASP A 3 1.48 -2.26 -16.81
N ALA A 4 0.81 -2.05 -17.95
CA ALA A 4 -0.04 -3.09 -18.51
C ALA A 4 0.82 -4.28 -18.93
N PRO A 5 0.45 -5.53 -18.63
CA PRO A 5 1.23 -6.68 -18.99
C PRO A 5 1.25 -6.84 -20.52
N PHE A 6 2.41 -7.14 -21.07
CA PHE A 6 2.61 -7.47 -22.50
C PHE A 6 2.61 -9.00 -22.73
N ILE A 7 2.44 -9.77 -21.67
CA ILE A 7 2.26 -11.24 -21.71
C ILE A 7 0.86 -11.57 -21.19
N LYS A 8 0.33 -12.73 -21.57
CA LYS A 8 -0.90 -13.28 -21.00
C LYS A 8 -0.53 -14.10 -19.75
N PRO A 9 -0.76 -13.58 -18.52
CA PRO A 9 -0.50 -14.34 -17.31
C PRO A 9 -1.57 -15.42 -17.10
N ASP A 10 -1.23 -16.50 -16.41
CA ASP A 10 -2.21 -17.50 -15.93
C ASP A 10 -2.99 -17.00 -14.72
N LEU A 11 -2.38 -16.12 -13.91
CA LEU A 11 -2.99 -15.46 -12.78
C LEU A 11 -2.46 -14.02 -12.68
N MET A 12 -3.37 -13.05 -12.66
CA MET A 12 -3.02 -11.64 -12.49
C MET A 12 -3.41 -11.16 -11.11
N ILE A 13 -2.41 -10.77 -10.32
CA ILE A 13 -2.59 -10.21 -8.99
C ILE A 13 -2.25 -8.72 -9.02
N THR A 14 -3.18 -7.89 -8.56
CA THR A 14 -2.95 -6.45 -8.44
C THR A 14 -3.01 -6.03 -6.97
N VAL A 15 -2.01 -5.24 -6.54
CA VAL A 15 -1.94 -4.71 -5.18
C VAL A 15 -2.42 -3.27 -5.17
N ALA A 16 -3.39 -2.98 -4.32
CA ALA A 16 -3.97 -1.66 -4.10
C ALA A 16 -3.58 -1.12 -2.71
N ASP A 17 -3.40 0.20 -2.62
CA ASP A 17 -2.96 0.90 -1.41
C ASP A 17 -4.09 1.77 -0.87
N PRO A 18 -4.69 1.44 0.29
CA PRO A 18 -5.79 2.20 0.87
C PRO A 18 -5.39 3.60 1.32
N LEU A 19 -4.10 3.86 1.57
CA LEU A 19 -3.60 5.21 1.88
C LEU A 19 -3.71 6.16 0.68
N ARG A 20 -4.05 5.64 -0.50
CA ARG A 20 -4.24 6.38 -1.75
C ARG A 20 -5.58 6.02 -2.39
N ALA A 21 -6.61 5.77 -1.59
CA ALA A 21 -7.94 5.43 -2.08
C ALA A 21 -8.48 6.53 -3.01
N GLY A 22 -8.85 6.14 -4.23
CA GLY A 22 -9.24 7.01 -5.34
C GLY A 22 -8.27 6.95 -6.53
N ASN A 23 -7.00 6.60 -6.30
CA ASN A 23 -6.02 6.47 -7.39
C ASN A 23 -6.32 5.27 -8.30
N GLU A 24 -6.98 4.25 -7.78
CA GLU A 24 -7.44 3.08 -8.55
C GLU A 24 -8.45 3.44 -9.65
N LEU A 25 -9.07 4.62 -9.56
CA LEU A 25 -10.02 5.13 -10.55
C LEU A 25 -9.43 6.22 -11.46
N ASN A 26 -8.40 6.93 -10.98
CA ASN A 26 -7.95 8.18 -11.60
C ASN A 26 -6.49 8.13 -12.07
N TYR A 27 -5.75 7.10 -11.71
CA TYR A 27 -4.33 7.01 -12.02
C TYR A 27 -4.07 5.93 -13.07
N TYR A 28 -3.77 6.37 -14.29
CA TYR A 28 -3.39 5.46 -15.37
C TYR A 28 -1.95 4.94 -15.13
N PRO A 29 -1.66 3.65 -15.35
CA PRO A 29 -2.54 2.57 -15.81
C PRO A 29 -3.21 1.77 -14.66
N GLY A 30 -3.28 2.33 -13.46
CA GLY A 30 -3.78 1.65 -12.26
C GLY A 30 -5.19 1.08 -12.43
N GLU A 31 -6.11 1.85 -13.02
CA GLU A 31 -7.47 1.38 -13.28
C GLU A 31 -7.47 0.18 -14.25
N THR A 32 -6.69 0.25 -15.33
CA THR A 32 -6.58 -0.85 -16.31
C THR A 32 -6.09 -2.13 -15.64
N VAL A 33 -5.04 -2.03 -14.83
CA VAL A 33 -4.46 -3.17 -14.12
C VAL A 33 -5.46 -3.77 -13.11
N ALA A 34 -6.21 -2.92 -12.40
CA ALA A 34 -7.24 -3.38 -11.47
C ALA A 34 -8.42 -4.09 -12.19
N ARG A 35 -8.82 -3.59 -13.38
CA ARG A 35 -9.86 -4.24 -14.20
C ARG A 35 -9.45 -5.60 -14.73
N MET A 36 -8.17 -5.81 -14.98
CA MET A 36 -7.62 -7.06 -15.54
C MET A 36 -7.31 -8.11 -14.47
N ALA A 37 -7.28 -7.74 -13.19
CA ALA A 37 -6.86 -8.62 -12.11
C ALA A 37 -7.86 -9.77 -11.88
N ASP A 38 -7.31 -10.96 -11.62
CA ASP A 38 -8.05 -12.10 -11.06
C ASP A 38 -8.17 -11.98 -9.54
N VAL A 39 -7.12 -11.41 -8.91
CA VAL A 39 -7.06 -11.17 -7.46
C VAL A 39 -6.62 -9.73 -7.20
N LEU A 40 -7.33 -9.06 -6.30
CA LEU A 40 -7.04 -7.71 -5.82
C LEU A 40 -6.61 -7.78 -4.35
N ILE A 41 -5.37 -7.40 -4.05
CA ILE A 41 -4.87 -7.37 -2.68
C ILE A 41 -4.92 -5.92 -2.18
N ILE A 42 -5.76 -5.64 -1.17
CA ILE A 42 -5.72 -4.39 -0.43
C ILE A 42 -4.67 -4.55 0.66
N ASN A 43 -3.49 -3.96 0.44
CA ASN A 43 -2.35 -4.07 1.35
C ASN A 43 -2.33 -2.95 2.39
N LYS A 44 -1.49 -3.06 3.42
CA LYS A 44 -1.32 -2.06 4.50
C LYS A 44 -2.59 -1.77 5.30
N VAL A 45 -3.52 -2.74 5.41
CA VAL A 45 -4.77 -2.51 6.16
C VAL A 45 -4.52 -2.24 7.64
N ASN A 46 -3.38 -2.66 8.18
CA ASN A 46 -2.93 -2.35 9.54
C ASN A 46 -2.53 -0.88 9.76
N SER A 47 -2.31 -0.11 8.68
CA SER A 47 -1.85 1.28 8.73
C SER A 47 -2.89 2.28 8.19
N ALA A 48 -3.94 1.79 7.56
CA ALA A 48 -5.00 2.60 6.96
C ALA A 48 -6.23 2.73 7.88
N LYS A 49 -7.01 3.78 7.69
CA LYS A 49 -8.30 3.94 8.36
C LYS A 49 -9.33 2.98 7.75
N LYS A 50 -10.27 2.52 8.56
CA LYS A 50 -11.34 1.61 8.11
C LYS A 50 -12.15 2.19 6.95
N GLU A 51 -12.42 3.49 6.99
CA GLU A 51 -13.19 4.20 5.97
C GLU A 51 -12.46 4.19 4.61
N GLU A 52 -11.13 4.33 4.62
CA GLU A 52 -10.30 4.28 3.41
C GLU A 52 -10.26 2.87 2.81
N ILE A 53 -10.17 1.85 3.67
CA ILE A 53 -10.21 0.45 3.25
C ILE A 53 -11.56 0.11 2.62
N GLU A 54 -12.68 0.48 3.26
CA GLU A 54 -14.02 0.21 2.74
C GLU A 54 -14.29 0.99 1.44
N ARG A 55 -13.87 2.25 1.36
CA ARG A 55 -13.96 3.05 0.14
C ARG A 55 -13.20 2.39 -1.02
N LEU A 56 -11.94 1.99 -0.79
CA LEU A 56 -11.13 1.30 -1.79
C LEU A 56 -11.80 -0.01 -2.23
N LYS A 57 -12.28 -0.80 -1.28
CA LYS A 57 -12.97 -2.05 -1.55
C LYS A 57 -14.22 -1.88 -2.41
N GLN A 58 -15.03 -0.83 -2.13
CA GLN A 58 -16.20 -0.50 -2.94
C GLN A 58 -15.81 -0.10 -4.36
N ASN A 59 -14.80 0.76 -4.51
CA ASN A 59 -14.31 1.19 -5.81
C ASN A 59 -13.78 0.00 -6.63
N LEU A 60 -12.98 -0.86 -6.02
CA LEU A 60 -12.43 -2.06 -6.68
C LEU A 60 -13.55 -3.02 -7.12
N LYS A 61 -14.58 -3.23 -6.28
CA LYS A 61 -15.74 -4.04 -6.66
C LYS A 61 -16.55 -3.45 -7.80
N ALA A 62 -16.64 -2.13 -7.87
CA ALA A 62 -17.37 -1.43 -8.94
C ALA A 62 -16.65 -1.59 -10.29
N ILE A 63 -15.32 -1.56 -10.31
CA ILE A 63 -14.53 -1.68 -11.55
C ILE A 63 -14.23 -3.14 -11.94
N ASN A 64 -14.18 -4.05 -10.98
CA ASN A 64 -13.93 -5.48 -11.22
C ASN A 64 -14.69 -6.35 -10.21
N SER A 65 -15.93 -6.67 -10.54
CA SER A 65 -16.82 -7.48 -9.69
C SER A 65 -16.42 -8.97 -9.65
N LYS A 66 -15.58 -9.43 -10.58
CA LYS A 66 -15.18 -10.84 -10.70
C LYS A 66 -13.95 -11.19 -9.87
N ALA A 67 -13.07 -10.20 -9.62
CA ALA A 67 -11.84 -10.43 -8.88
C ALA A 67 -12.12 -10.74 -7.41
N GLU A 68 -11.36 -11.68 -6.86
CA GLU A 68 -11.31 -11.92 -5.42
C GLU A 68 -10.58 -10.79 -4.71
N ILE A 69 -11.14 -10.28 -3.61
CA ILE A 69 -10.51 -9.20 -2.81
C ILE A 69 -9.95 -9.77 -1.52
N ILE A 70 -8.63 -9.65 -1.35
CA ILE A 70 -7.90 -10.11 -0.17
C ILE A 70 -7.37 -8.89 0.60
N LEU A 71 -7.57 -8.89 1.92
CA LEU A 71 -7.00 -7.89 2.82
C LEU A 71 -5.66 -8.38 3.36
N ALA A 72 -4.62 -7.57 3.26
CA ALA A 72 -3.27 -7.92 3.70
C ALA A 72 -2.65 -6.85 4.60
N ASN A 73 -1.96 -7.30 5.63
CA ASN A 73 -1.15 -6.46 6.49
C ASN A 73 0.26 -6.31 5.90
N SER A 74 0.83 -5.13 6.07
CA SER A 74 2.25 -4.89 5.79
C SER A 74 2.98 -4.73 7.12
N ALA A 75 3.45 -5.84 7.67
CA ALA A 75 4.22 -5.82 8.91
C ALA A 75 5.62 -5.22 8.66
N ILE A 76 6.01 -4.30 9.54
CA ILE A 76 7.35 -3.73 9.54
C ILE A 76 8.13 -4.35 10.71
N SER A 77 9.29 -4.90 10.42
CA SER A 77 10.22 -5.43 11.43
C SER A 77 11.60 -4.82 11.25
N ILE A 78 12.33 -4.69 12.35
CA ILE A 78 13.72 -4.22 12.36
C ILE A 78 14.59 -5.26 13.07
N ASN A 79 15.83 -5.38 12.62
CA ASN A 79 16.83 -6.27 13.24
C ASN A 79 17.59 -5.55 14.37
N ALA A 80 16.85 -4.85 15.24
CA ALA A 80 17.40 -4.16 16.39
C ALA A 80 16.41 -4.22 17.56
N ALA A 81 16.91 -4.24 18.78
CA ALA A 81 16.07 -4.14 19.95
C ALA A 81 15.44 -2.73 20.03
N PRO A 82 14.16 -2.59 20.47
CA PRO A 82 13.52 -1.29 20.60
C PRO A 82 14.32 -0.27 21.42
N GLU A 83 15.04 -0.75 22.42
CA GLU A 83 15.87 0.05 23.35
C GLU A 83 17.10 0.65 22.64
N GLU A 84 17.56 0.05 21.57
CA GLU A 84 18.69 0.53 20.78
C GLU A 84 18.34 1.77 19.96
N ILE A 85 17.05 1.96 19.66
CA ILE A 85 16.55 3.04 18.80
C ILE A 85 15.78 4.08 19.60
N LYS A 86 15.04 3.66 20.63
CA LYS A 86 14.17 4.52 21.41
C LYS A 86 14.93 5.68 22.05
N GLY A 87 14.44 6.91 21.80
CA GLY A 87 15.03 8.13 22.33
C GLY A 87 16.32 8.59 21.64
N LYS A 88 16.78 7.90 20.61
CA LYS A 88 17.94 8.30 19.81
C LYS A 88 17.54 9.11 18.59
N ARG A 89 18.43 9.98 18.13
CA ARG A 89 18.30 10.62 16.83
C ARG A 89 18.69 9.62 15.75
N VAL A 90 17.72 9.20 14.94
CA VAL A 90 17.91 8.20 13.91
C VAL A 90 17.72 8.85 12.54
N LEU A 91 18.67 8.63 11.63
CA LEU A 91 18.51 8.96 10.21
C LEU A 91 17.72 7.83 9.54
N VAL A 92 16.56 8.15 9.03
CA VAL A 92 15.76 7.21 8.23
C VAL A 92 16.07 7.45 6.76
N ILE A 93 16.59 6.42 6.09
CA ILE A 93 16.85 6.46 4.64
C ILE A 93 15.75 5.62 3.99
N GLU A 94 15.00 6.24 3.09
CA GLU A 94 13.92 5.60 2.34
C GLU A 94 14.25 5.58 0.86
N ASP A 95 13.99 4.46 0.22
CA ASP A 95 14.07 4.31 -1.22
C ASP A 95 12.69 3.87 -1.75
N GLY A 96 11.95 4.85 -2.25
CA GLY A 96 10.62 4.57 -2.80
C GLY A 96 10.20 5.62 -3.82
N PRO A 97 9.96 5.23 -5.08
CA PRO A 97 9.52 6.16 -6.13
C PRO A 97 8.22 6.90 -5.77
N THR A 98 7.37 6.32 -4.92
CA THR A 98 6.14 6.94 -4.44
C THR A 98 6.35 8.12 -3.51
N VAL A 99 7.48 8.19 -2.80
CA VAL A 99 7.87 9.33 -1.96
C VAL A 99 8.34 10.49 -2.83
N THR A 100 9.12 10.19 -3.87
CA THR A 100 9.71 11.20 -4.76
C THR A 100 8.75 11.68 -5.86
N HIS A 101 7.84 10.83 -6.32
CA HIS A 101 6.98 11.10 -7.48
C HIS A 101 5.48 10.88 -7.23
N GLY A 102 5.10 10.31 -6.09
CA GLY A 102 3.72 9.89 -5.80
C GLY A 102 2.98 10.71 -4.76
N ASN A 103 3.47 11.90 -4.37
CA ASN A 103 2.87 12.77 -3.35
C ASN A 103 2.63 12.11 -1.98
N MET A 104 3.32 11.03 -1.67
CA MET A 104 3.30 10.45 -0.33
C MET A 104 4.20 11.26 0.60
N LYS A 105 3.67 11.64 1.75
CA LYS A 105 4.42 12.41 2.75
C LYS A 105 5.54 11.58 3.41
N PHE A 106 5.40 10.25 3.44
CA PHE A 106 6.37 9.33 4.04
C PHE A 106 6.13 7.89 3.56
N ALA A 107 7.20 7.09 3.53
CA ALA A 107 7.14 5.66 3.27
C ALA A 107 7.00 4.83 4.56
N GLN A 108 7.01 3.50 4.44
CA GLN A 108 6.78 2.60 5.58
C GLN A 108 7.77 2.76 6.74
N GLN A 109 9.00 3.16 6.45
CA GLN A 109 10.06 3.29 7.46
C GLN A 109 9.80 4.48 8.40
N GLN A 110 9.24 5.58 7.90
CA GLN A 110 8.81 6.70 8.75
C GLN A 110 7.61 6.34 9.64
N LEU A 111 6.72 5.47 9.18
CA LEU A 111 5.63 4.95 10.00
C LEU A 111 6.16 4.15 11.21
N LEU A 112 7.27 3.44 11.06
CA LEU A 112 7.92 2.75 12.17
C LEU A 112 8.41 3.74 13.24
N HIS A 113 9.06 4.83 12.82
CA HIS A 113 9.55 5.86 13.74
C HIS A 113 8.42 6.51 14.53
N ILE A 114 7.33 6.90 13.86
CA ILE A 114 6.13 7.50 14.48
C ILE A 114 5.50 6.51 15.47
N ASN A 115 5.36 5.24 15.13
CA ASN A 115 4.78 4.23 16.01
C ASN A 115 5.63 3.95 17.26
N MET A 116 6.94 4.17 17.19
CA MET A 116 7.83 4.02 18.34
C MET A 116 7.78 5.23 19.29
N GLU A 117 7.46 6.43 18.79
CA GLU A 117 7.24 7.62 19.62
C GLU A 117 5.87 7.63 20.30
N GLN A 118 4.82 7.12 19.64
CA GLN A 118 3.45 7.08 20.18
C GLN A 118 3.20 6.04 21.27
N LYS A 119 4.13 5.12 21.52
CA LYS A 119 4.04 4.14 22.62
C LYS A 119 4.67 4.63 23.93
N ARG A 120 4.58 5.93 24.20
CA ARG A 120 4.88 6.55 25.52
C ARG A 120 3.63 6.60 26.37
#